data_1bb5e3323a7ace43c00109ee6e822e41
#
_entry.id   1bb5e3323a7ace43c00109ee6e822e41
#
_cell.length_a   1.000
_cell.length_b   1.000
_cell.length_c   1.000
_cell.angle_alpha   90.00
_cell.angle_beta   90.00
_cell.angle_gamma   90.00
#
_symmetry.space_group_name_H-M   'P 1'
#
loop_
_entity.id
_entity.type
_entity.pdbx_description
1 polymer ?
#
loop_
_entity_poly.entity_id
_entity_poly.type
_entity_poly.pdbx_seq_one_letter_code
_entity_poly.pdbx_strand_id
1 'polypeptide(L)'
;MSFTCLTKRNAIKQRAHIMSSSAQPLARRQSQRLLLSSEKTTKTKKYDANTTNGRKQTPSKPKREKLDLTGDRLNICLLLLLYTLQGVPMGLSSTVAFSLTEKGASFGDQGVFSLASWPFSLKILWAPMIDALYVKRIGQRRTWLIPLQLLVGGALFVLSGNLEGMIENGAKFGDAKPLAMTFFSIYFLLASQDVAVDGWAITMLKRENVGLASTCNAVGQTFGFFASFTGFLVLNARGYCELKGFVMFWSAMFFLSSLAVFLKREDMGRMEEIVGVKETYRQGIKVMSLRNVQSLALILLTRHVAFSPAESLTQLKLLEKGVPKTFLASMNAVIAPLNIMMPMISAKWTAGAKPLRVVLNTFVYRGIACAFASVVVVAWTKVLASDGAQGTAPVNYEKASSNVFFSGLVLAWMCVSSALSTVQFVGVMSFFSKVSDESIGGTYMTLLNTLSNLGSKIAETFVLFFVDFVSEKRCVGASSSSSSITACSTKQERDMCVSAGGKCHLDDGHYHTFVLLSPAVALAWVVWQRKRVQRLSASPLEEWRLSTSSRKDY
;
A
#
# COMPACT_ATOMS: atom_id res chain seq x y z
N MET A 1 -29.33 67.20 -15.73
CA MET A 1 -28.82 66.52 -14.52
C MET A 1 -27.36 66.20 -14.70
N SER A 2 -26.50 67.16 -14.61
CA SER A 2 -25.03 66.99 -14.73
C SER A 2 -24.42 68.05 -13.83
N PHE A 3 -24.05 67.72 -12.60
CA PHE A 3 -23.16 68.56 -11.77
C PHE A 3 -22.65 67.89 -10.48
N THR A 4 -22.88 66.59 -10.26
CA THR A 4 -22.47 65.93 -8.99
C THR A 4 -21.35 64.87 -9.12
N CYS A 5 -20.71 64.75 -10.29
CA CYS A 5 -19.69 63.71 -10.53
C CYS A 5 -18.25 64.25 -10.53
N LEU A 6 -17.99 65.53 -10.47
CA LEU A 6 -16.65 66.14 -10.56
C LEU A 6 -15.98 66.42 -9.20
N THR A 7 -16.75 66.54 -8.13
CA THR A 7 -16.23 66.88 -6.78
C THR A 7 -15.67 65.62 -6.00
N LYS A 8 -16.09 64.41 -6.36
CA LYS A 8 -15.56 63.18 -5.70
C LYS A 8 -14.22 62.70 -6.25
N ARG A 9 -13.86 63.11 -7.45
CA ARG A 9 -12.56 62.67 -8.07
C ARG A 9 -11.36 63.45 -7.55
N ASN A 10 -11.52 64.69 -7.10
CA ASN A 10 -10.42 65.49 -6.57
C ASN A 10 -10.11 65.23 -5.09
N ALA A 11 -11.07 64.77 -4.30
CA ALA A 11 -10.84 64.39 -2.90
C ALA A 11 -10.07 63.08 -2.74
N ILE A 12 -10.18 62.14 -3.71
CA ILE A 12 -9.45 60.86 -3.70
C ILE A 12 -8.00 61.05 -4.16
N LYS A 13 -7.71 61.96 -5.07
CA LYS A 13 -6.32 62.27 -5.50
C LYS A 13 -5.52 63.01 -4.43
N GLN A 14 -6.12 63.86 -3.62
CA GLN A 14 -5.43 64.55 -2.53
C GLN A 14 -5.14 63.65 -1.33
N ARG A 15 -5.96 62.61 -1.03
CA ARG A 15 -5.66 61.62 0.01
C ARG A 15 -4.57 60.64 -0.40
N ALA A 16 -4.41 60.31 -1.67
CA ALA A 16 -3.33 59.45 -2.17
C ALA A 16 -1.94 60.12 -2.12
N HIS A 17 -1.89 61.45 -2.23
CA HIS A 17 -0.61 62.20 -2.19
C HIS A 17 -0.09 62.43 -0.77
N ILE A 18 -0.94 62.43 0.26
CA ILE A 18 -0.55 62.63 1.67
C ILE A 18 -0.09 61.31 2.30
N MET A 19 -0.56 60.13 1.82
CA MET A 19 -0.12 58.82 2.31
C MET A 19 1.17 58.30 1.68
N SER A 20 1.66 58.87 0.57
CA SER A 20 2.93 58.49 -0.05
C SER A 20 4.17 59.20 0.52
N SER A 21 3.96 60.30 1.29
CA SER A 21 5.06 61.11 1.85
C SER A 21 5.54 60.68 3.23
N SER A 22 4.81 59.83 3.96
CA SER A 22 5.16 59.41 5.33
C SER A 22 5.77 58.01 5.46
N ALA A 23 5.88 57.21 4.39
CA ALA A 23 6.36 55.83 4.42
C ALA A 23 7.84 55.65 3.99
N GLN A 24 8.54 56.70 3.57
CA GLN A 24 9.91 56.55 3.05
C GLN A 24 11.08 56.52 4.05
N PRO A 25 10.99 56.94 5.32
CA PRO A 25 12.18 56.88 6.20
C PRO A 25 12.45 55.53 6.86
N LEU A 26 11.46 54.63 6.97
CA LEU A 26 11.65 53.33 7.67
C LEU A 26 12.25 52.23 6.79
N ALA A 27 11.90 52.20 5.53
CA ALA A 27 12.47 51.20 4.59
C ALA A 27 13.97 51.44 4.31
N ARG A 28 14.40 52.69 4.30
CA ARG A 28 15.82 53.06 4.08
C ARG A 28 16.71 52.70 5.29
N ARG A 29 16.18 52.71 6.50
CA ARG A 29 16.92 52.33 7.73
C ARG A 29 17.01 50.80 7.88
N GLN A 30 16.08 50.02 7.39
CA GLN A 30 16.18 48.53 7.39
C GLN A 30 17.12 48.01 6.32
N SER A 31 17.14 48.61 5.12
CA SER A 31 18.09 48.23 4.06
C SER A 31 19.55 48.54 4.43
N GLN A 32 19.81 49.66 5.13
CA GLN A 32 21.15 50.00 5.61
C GLN A 32 21.61 49.09 6.76
N ARG A 33 20.72 48.58 7.62
CA ARG A 33 21.09 47.59 8.67
C ARG A 33 21.39 46.21 8.10
N LEU A 34 20.73 45.79 7.02
CA LEU A 34 21.02 44.52 6.32
C LEU A 34 22.32 44.59 5.52
N LEU A 35 22.68 45.73 4.94
CA LEU A 35 23.97 45.93 4.25
C LEU A 35 25.17 45.97 5.23
N LEU A 36 25.00 46.56 6.40
CA LEU A 36 26.04 46.61 7.45
C LEU A 36 26.24 45.28 8.17
N SER A 37 25.25 44.39 8.19
CA SER A 37 25.41 43.02 8.70
C SER A 37 26.10 42.10 7.70
N SER A 38 25.94 42.33 6.39
CA SER A 38 26.61 41.60 5.33
C SER A 38 28.12 41.95 5.22
N GLU A 39 28.48 43.20 5.49
CA GLU A 39 29.91 43.62 5.45
C GLU A 39 30.73 43.14 6.65
N LYS A 40 30.11 42.87 7.82
CA LYS A 40 30.85 42.35 8.98
C LYS A 40 31.14 40.84 8.86
N THR A 41 30.44 40.09 8.02
CA THR A 41 30.70 38.65 7.82
C THR A 41 31.79 38.39 6.75
N THR A 42 32.16 39.39 5.95
CA THR A 42 33.13 39.22 4.87
C THR A 42 34.55 39.64 5.25
N LYS A 43 34.78 40.31 6.40
CA LYS A 43 36.11 40.79 6.79
C LYS A 43 36.89 39.85 7.73
N THR A 44 36.36 38.68 8.14
CA THR A 44 37.07 37.72 9.00
C THR A 44 37.55 36.45 8.30
N LYS A 45 37.59 36.41 6.94
CA LYS A 45 38.13 35.26 6.18
C LYS A 45 39.21 35.64 5.17
N LYS A 46 40.11 36.52 5.56
CA LYS A 46 41.29 36.83 4.71
C LYS A 46 42.54 36.89 5.60
N TYR A 47 42.97 35.77 6.12
CA TYR A 47 44.34 35.45 6.51
C TYR A 47 44.39 33.95 6.81
N ASP A 48 45.05 33.24 5.92
CA ASP A 48 45.93 32.10 6.08
C ASP A 48 45.89 31.25 4.79
N ALA A 49 46.63 31.77 3.83
CA ALA A 49 47.08 30.97 2.68
C ALA A 49 48.59 30.88 2.78
N ASN A 50 49.07 29.88 3.51
CA ASN A 50 50.35 29.23 3.25
C ASN A 50 50.60 28.14 4.29
N THR A 51 50.31 26.91 3.92
CA THR A 51 51.20 25.76 4.23
C THR A 51 50.71 24.55 3.44
N THR A 52 51.49 24.17 2.48
CA THR A 52 51.46 22.94 1.69
C THR A 52 51.47 21.71 2.62
N ASN A 53 50.46 20.87 2.58
CA ASN A 53 50.63 19.41 2.66
C ASN A 53 49.39 18.70 2.11
N GLY A 54 49.55 18.04 0.99
CA GLY A 54 48.52 17.28 0.31
C GLY A 54 48.09 16.06 1.11
N ARG A 55 46.95 16.19 1.79
CA ARG A 55 46.21 15.05 2.31
C ARG A 55 44.91 14.99 1.52
N LYS A 56 44.82 14.06 0.56
CA LYS A 56 43.58 13.70 -0.10
C LYS A 56 42.55 13.37 0.96
N GLN A 57 41.60 14.29 1.20
CA GLN A 57 40.41 14.01 2.01
C GLN A 57 39.59 13.00 1.21
N THR A 58 39.68 11.74 1.62
CA THR A 58 38.68 10.72 1.28
C THR A 58 37.29 11.24 1.69
N PRO A 59 36.27 11.18 0.81
CA PRO A 59 34.94 11.59 1.17
C PRO A 59 34.47 10.72 2.35
N SER A 60 34.29 11.35 3.50
CA SER A 60 33.77 10.70 4.69
C SER A 60 32.43 10.06 4.33
N LYS A 61 32.30 8.75 4.57
CA LYS A 61 31.02 8.04 4.48
C LYS A 61 29.99 8.84 5.24
N PRO A 62 28.80 9.12 4.67
CA PRO A 62 27.76 9.84 5.39
C PRO A 62 27.48 9.11 6.71
N LYS A 63 27.70 9.79 7.83
CA LYS A 63 27.32 9.29 9.15
C LYS A 63 25.84 8.93 9.07
N ARG A 64 25.49 7.67 9.38
CA ARG A 64 24.10 7.26 9.58
C ARG A 64 23.55 8.15 10.70
N GLU A 65 22.71 9.10 10.33
CA GLU A 65 21.92 9.85 11.33
C GLU A 65 21.14 8.82 12.14
N LYS A 66 21.38 8.82 13.45
CA LYS A 66 20.60 8.01 14.38
C LYS A 66 19.18 8.57 14.34
N LEU A 67 18.21 7.71 14.09
CA LEU A 67 16.79 8.04 14.07
C LEU A 67 16.43 8.59 15.47
N ASP A 68 16.18 9.90 15.58
CA ASP A 68 15.73 10.51 16.83
C ASP A 68 14.20 10.44 16.92
N LEU A 69 13.71 9.50 17.75
CA LEU A 69 12.29 9.31 18.01
C LEU A 69 11.80 10.16 19.19
N THR A 70 12.65 11.03 19.76
CA THR A 70 12.28 11.86 20.90
C THR A 70 11.15 12.81 20.52
N GLY A 71 10.02 12.69 21.19
CA GLY A 71 8.79 13.46 20.91
C GLY A 71 7.81 12.81 19.94
N ASP A 72 8.23 11.85 19.10
CA ASP A 72 7.33 11.17 18.14
C ASP A 72 6.82 9.81 18.65
N ARG A 73 7.31 9.31 19.79
CA ARG A 73 6.92 7.96 20.29
C ARG A 73 5.42 7.80 20.46
N LEU A 74 4.75 8.78 21.07
CA LEU A 74 3.30 8.73 21.28
C LEU A 74 2.54 8.80 19.95
N ASN A 75 3.02 9.58 19.00
CA ASN A 75 2.46 9.69 17.66
C ASN A 75 2.59 8.37 16.90
N ILE A 76 3.75 7.72 16.99
CA ILE A 76 4.00 6.40 16.39
C ILE A 76 3.09 5.34 17.01
N CYS A 77 2.93 5.31 18.35
CA CYS A 77 2.01 4.38 19.01
C CYS A 77 0.56 4.60 18.57
N LEU A 78 0.12 5.85 18.44
CA LEU A 78 -1.22 6.17 17.95
C LEU A 78 -1.40 5.74 16.49
N LEU A 79 -0.43 6.00 15.62
CA LEU A 79 -0.47 5.53 14.22
C LEU A 79 -0.51 4.01 14.12
N LEU A 80 0.30 3.30 14.91
CA LEU A 80 0.26 1.84 14.97
C LEU A 80 -1.11 1.33 15.40
N LEU A 81 -1.73 1.94 16.42
CA LEU A 81 -3.08 1.59 16.86
C LEU A 81 -4.10 1.80 15.73
N LEU A 82 -4.08 2.97 15.08
CA LEU A 82 -5.02 3.32 14.01
C LEU A 82 -4.89 2.37 12.81
N TYR A 83 -3.68 2.05 12.38
CA TYR A 83 -3.44 1.10 11.29
C TYR A 83 -3.74 -0.35 11.69
N THR A 84 -3.51 -0.73 12.96
CA THR A 84 -3.92 -2.06 13.47
C THR A 84 -5.43 -2.23 13.36
N LEU A 85 -6.19 -1.23 13.79
CA LEU A 85 -7.65 -1.27 13.69
C LEU A 85 -8.16 -1.29 12.24
N GLN A 86 -7.40 -0.77 11.27
CA GLN A 86 -7.74 -0.95 9.85
C GLN A 86 -7.52 -2.39 9.37
N GLY A 87 -6.48 -3.05 9.86
CA GLY A 87 -6.18 -4.45 9.51
C GLY A 87 -7.20 -5.45 10.06
N VAL A 88 -7.83 -5.14 11.21
CA VAL A 88 -8.76 -6.05 11.90
C VAL A 88 -9.96 -6.47 11.04
N PRO A 89 -10.75 -5.57 10.44
CA PRO A 89 -11.87 -5.99 9.59
C PRO A 89 -11.43 -6.70 8.31
N MET A 90 -10.21 -6.44 7.83
CA MET A 90 -9.65 -7.18 6.70
C MET A 90 -9.41 -8.66 7.07
N GLY A 91 -8.82 -8.92 8.24
CA GLY A 91 -8.65 -10.28 8.73
C GLY A 91 -9.97 -10.95 9.08
N LEU A 92 -10.93 -10.21 9.67
CA LEU A 92 -12.28 -10.70 9.93
C LEU A 92 -13.01 -11.07 8.64
N SER A 93 -12.90 -10.27 7.58
CA SER A 93 -13.43 -10.60 6.25
C SER A 93 -12.84 -11.90 5.70
N SER A 94 -11.53 -12.12 5.90
CA SER A 94 -10.90 -13.38 5.52
C SER A 94 -11.38 -14.57 6.34
N THR A 95 -11.65 -14.38 7.63
CA THR A 95 -12.30 -15.37 8.50
C THR A 95 -13.68 -15.75 7.98
N VAL A 96 -14.48 -14.75 7.60
CA VAL A 96 -15.83 -14.95 7.04
C VAL A 96 -15.76 -15.70 5.71
N ALA A 97 -14.86 -15.31 4.81
CA ALA A 97 -14.66 -16.02 3.54
C ALA A 97 -14.24 -17.48 3.75
N PHE A 98 -13.38 -17.74 4.74
CA PHE A 98 -12.97 -19.09 5.13
C PHE A 98 -14.18 -19.89 5.66
N SER A 99 -14.97 -19.32 6.57
CA SER A 99 -16.16 -19.97 7.13
C SER A 99 -17.25 -20.24 6.07
N LEU A 100 -17.45 -19.34 5.10
CA LEU A 100 -18.33 -19.56 3.96
C LEU A 100 -17.87 -20.76 3.12
N THR A 101 -16.56 -20.88 2.87
CA THR A 101 -15.98 -22.01 2.13
C THR A 101 -16.18 -23.32 2.90
N GLU A 102 -15.92 -23.33 4.20
CA GLU A 102 -16.05 -24.49 5.08
C GLU A 102 -17.50 -24.99 5.13
N LYS A 103 -18.46 -24.06 5.15
CA LYS A 103 -19.90 -24.36 5.13
C LYS A 103 -20.46 -24.67 3.72
N GLY A 104 -19.61 -24.73 2.69
CA GLY A 104 -19.98 -25.16 1.32
C GLY A 104 -20.59 -24.08 0.44
N ALA A 105 -20.37 -22.78 0.72
CA ALA A 105 -20.81 -21.69 -0.15
C ALA A 105 -20.23 -21.82 -1.57
N SER A 106 -21.03 -21.46 -2.57
CA SER A 106 -20.63 -21.53 -3.97
C SER A 106 -19.50 -20.52 -4.29
N PHE A 107 -18.74 -20.79 -5.38
CA PHE A 107 -17.76 -19.81 -5.87
C PHE A 107 -18.40 -18.48 -6.28
N GLY A 108 -19.68 -18.51 -6.73
CA GLY A 108 -20.45 -17.31 -7.04
C GLY A 108 -20.67 -16.44 -5.79
N ASP A 109 -21.06 -17.05 -4.66
CA ASP A 109 -21.28 -16.35 -3.39
C ASP A 109 -19.99 -15.74 -2.84
N GLN A 110 -18.88 -16.47 -2.95
CA GLN A 110 -17.56 -15.96 -2.60
C GLN A 110 -17.15 -14.79 -3.51
N GLY A 111 -17.47 -14.85 -4.81
CA GLY A 111 -17.28 -13.77 -5.75
C GLY A 111 -18.09 -12.52 -5.36
N VAL A 112 -19.34 -12.67 -4.99
CA VAL A 112 -20.19 -11.58 -4.46
C VAL A 112 -19.59 -10.98 -3.19
N PHE A 113 -19.15 -11.82 -2.25
CA PHE A 113 -18.53 -11.34 -1.01
C PHE A 113 -17.22 -10.59 -1.24
N SER A 114 -16.43 -10.97 -2.26
CA SER A 114 -15.17 -10.31 -2.59
C SER A 114 -15.34 -8.84 -2.99
N LEU A 115 -16.53 -8.46 -3.51
CA LEU A 115 -16.87 -7.07 -3.85
C LEU A 115 -16.86 -6.14 -2.63
N ALA A 116 -16.97 -6.68 -1.43
CA ALA A 116 -16.90 -5.91 -0.19
C ALA A 116 -15.62 -5.07 -0.08
N SER A 117 -14.50 -5.51 -0.66
CA SER A 117 -13.20 -4.81 -0.58
C SER A 117 -13.02 -3.65 -1.59
N TRP A 118 -13.96 -3.45 -2.53
CA TRP A 118 -13.86 -2.43 -3.57
C TRP A 118 -13.68 -0.99 -3.06
N PRO A 119 -14.26 -0.56 -1.92
CA PRO A 119 -14.05 0.80 -1.43
C PRO A 119 -12.58 1.20 -1.28
N PHE A 120 -11.69 0.27 -0.90
CA PHE A 120 -10.25 0.57 -0.83
C PHE A 120 -9.63 0.93 -2.19
N SER A 121 -10.15 0.36 -3.27
CA SER A 121 -9.70 0.68 -4.64
C SER A 121 -10.32 1.98 -5.17
N LEU A 122 -11.52 2.32 -4.70
CA LEU A 122 -12.28 3.47 -5.18
C LEU A 122 -12.10 4.73 -4.32
N LYS A 123 -11.39 4.66 -3.19
CA LYS A 123 -11.27 5.76 -2.22
C LYS A 123 -10.74 7.07 -2.79
N ILE A 124 -10.03 7.04 -3.93
CA ILE A 124 -9.58 8.24 -4.64
C ILE A 124 -10.74 9.15 -5.05
N LEU A 125 -11.93 8.58 -5.27
CA LEU A 125 -13.11 9.34 -5.69
C LEU A 125 -13.60 10.32 -4.62
N TRP A 126 -13.42 10.02 -3.34
CA TRP A 126 -13.87 10.88 -2.24
C TRP A 126 -12.74 11.37 -1.31
N ALA A 127 -11.49 10.96 -1.54
CA ALA A 127 -10.35 11.44 -0.77
C ALA A 127 -10.25 12.98 -0.71
N PRO A 128 -10.46 13.73 -1.81
CA PRO A 128 -10.44 15.20 -1.77
C PRO A 128 -11.53 15.81 -0.88
N MET A 129 -12.67 15.13 -0.73
CA MET A 129 -13.75 15.57 0.17
C MET A 129 -13.30 15.47 1.64
N ILE A 130 -12.60 14.39 2.00
CA ILE A 130 -12.06 14.19 3.36
C ILE A 130 -11.00 15.24 3.71
N ASP A 131 -10.18 15.65 2.74
CA ASP A 131 -9.20 16.72 2.94
C ASP A 131 -9.83 18.11 3.04
N ALA A 132 -10.93 18.36 2.30
CA ALA A 132 -11.55 19.69 2.18
C ALA A 132 -12.61 19.99 3.26
N LEU A 133 -13.38 18.98 3.68
CA LEU A 133 -14.50 19.16 4.61
C LEU A 133 -14.07 18.84 6.04
N TYR A 134 -13.94 19.86 6.86
CA TYR A 134 -13.62 19.69 8.28
C TYR A 134 -14.08 20.86 9.15
N VAL A 135 -14.23 20.59 10.44
CA VAL A 135 -14.58 21.58 11.45
C VAL A 135 -13.30 22.14 12.08
N LYS A 136 -12.98 23.42 11.86
CA LYS A 136 -11.75 24.07 12.37
C LYS A 136 -11.51 23.86 13.86
N ARG A 137 -12.58 23.86 14.68
CA ARG A 137 -12.45 23.67 16.14
C ARG A 137 -12.02 22.26 16.56
N ILE A 138 -12.36 21.25 15.75
CA ILE A 138 -12.06 19.84 16.00
C ILE A 138 -10.69 19.46 15.43
N GLY A 139 -10.37 19.96 14.24
CA GLY A 139 -9.20 19.61 13.45
C GLY A 139 -9.59 18.92 12.15
N GLN A 140 -8.69 18.96 11.14
CA GLN A 140 -8.96 18.41 9.82
C GLN A 140 -9.14 16.89 9.87
N ARG A 141 -8.25 16.19 10.51
CA ARG A 141 -8.23 14.72 10.55
C ARG A 141 -9.19 14.17 11.60
N ARG A 142 -9.23 14.82 12.77
CA ARG A 142 -10.13 14.42 13.87
C ARG A 142 -11.59 14.53 13.51
N THR A 143 -11.98 15.51 12.68
CA THR A 143 -13.37 15.67 12.18
C THR A 143 -13.87 14.39 11.51
N TRP A 144 -13.00 13.67 10.81
CA TRP A 144 -13.35 12.42 10.14
C TRP A 144 -13.08 11.19 11.00
N LEU A 145 -11.93 11.11 11.67
CA LEU A 145 -11.51 9.91 12.40
C LEU A 145 -12.46 9.56 13.54
N ILE A 146 -12.88 10.55 14.34
CA ILE A 146 -13.76 10.31 15.49
C ILE A 146 -15.09 9.67 15.04
N PRO A 147 -15.90 10.28 14.16
CA PRO A 147 -17.16 9.69 13.75
C PRO A 147 -17.00 8.38 12.97
N LEU A 148 -15.96 8.26 12.12
CA LEU A 148 -15.72 7.02 11.37
C LEU A 148 -15.43 5.84 12.31
N GLN A 149 -14.60 6.03 13.34
CA GLN A 149 -14.30 4.98 14.31
C GLN A 149 -15.53 4.61 15.16
N LEU A 150 -16.34 5.59 15.55
CA LEU A 150 -17.60 5.32 16.25
C LEU A 150 -18.57 4.52 15.38
N LEU A 151 -18.68 4.87 14.09
CA LEU A 151 -19.54 4.15 13.14
C LEU A 151 -19.03 2.73 12.88
N VAL A 152 -17.72 2.52 12.71
CA VAL A 152 -17.15 1.17 12.55
C VAL A 152 -17.34 0.35 13.80
N GLY A 153 -17.08 0.93 14.98
CA GLY A 153 -17.33 0.28 16.27
C GLY A 153 -18.79 -0.13 16.43
N GLY A 154 -19.73 0.77 16.13
CA GLY A 154 -21.16 0.48 16.15
C GLY A 154 -21.58 -0.60 15.14
N ALA A 155 -21.05 -0.54 13.90
CA ALA A 155 -21.32 -1.55 12.89
C ALA A 155 -20.82 -2.95 13.32
N LEU A 156 -19.61 -3.04 13.88
CA LEU A 156 -19.07 -4.29 14.43
C LEU A 156 -19.89 -4.79 15.62
N PHE A 157 -20.35 -3.88 16.49
CA PHE A 157 -21.22 -4.25 17.61
C PHE A 157 -22.53 -4.90 17.14
N VAL A 158 -23.22 -4.27 16.17
CA VAL A 158 -24.43 -4.83 15.57
C VAL A 158 -24.14 -6.14 14.83
N LEU A 159 -23.03 -6.18 14.09
CA LEU A 159 -22.61 -7.37 13.36
C LEU A 159 -22.31 -8.54 14.30
N SER A 160 -21.76 -8.30 15.49
CA SER A 160 -21.41 -9.37 16.45
C SER A 160 -22.59 -10.25 16.83
N GLY A 161 -23.81 -9.69 16.89
CA GLY A 161 -25.02 -10.43 17.20
C GLY A 161 -25.62 -11.22 16.03
N ASN A 162 -25.28 -10.86 14.78
CA ASN A 162 -25.94 -11.40 13.57
C ASN A 162 -25.00 -12.17 12.64
N LEU A 163 -23.68 -12.09 12.86
CA LEU A 163 -22.66 -12.56 11.91
C LEU A 163 -22.76 -14.06 11.62
N GLU A 164 -22.95 -14.89 12.64
CA GLU A 164 -23.04 -16.35 12.49
C GLU A 164 -24.26 -16.74 11.65
N GLY A 165 -25.42 -16.14 11.96
CA GLY A 165 -26.64 -16.34 11.17
C GLY A 165 -26.51 -15.88 9.72
N MET A 166 -25.83 -14.76 9.48
CA MET A 166 -25.55 -14.27 8.12
C MET A 166 -24.61 -15.20 7.34
N ILE A 167 -23.60 -15.79 8.00
CA ILE A 167 -22.69 -16.78 7.38
C ILE A 167 -23.46 -18.06 7.05
N GLU A 168 -24.33 -18.54 7.95
CA GLU A 168 -25.14 -19.73 7.72
C GLU A 168 -26.13 -19.56 6.58
N ASN A 169 -26.83 -18.43 6.55
CA ASN A 169 -27.75 -18.12 5.47
C ASN A 169 -27.04 -17.99 4.13
N GLY A 170 -25.89 -17.31 4.10
CA GLY A 170 -25.05 -17.18 2.91
C GLY A 170 -24.59 -18.53 2.36
N ALA A 171 -24.22 -19.47 3.24
CA ALA A 171 -23.75 -20.80 2.82
C ALA A 171 -24.92 -21.72 2.40
N LYS A 172 -26.04 -21.72 3.14
CA LYS A 172 -27.16 -22.64 2.90
C LYS A 172 -28.08 -22.22 1.76
N PHE A 173 -28.33 -20.92 1.61
CA PHE A 173 -29.32 -20.39 0.69
C PHE A 173 -28.70 -19.64 -0.52
N GLY A 174 -27.36 -19.55 -0.60
CA GLY A 174 -26.67 -18.81 -1.67
C GLY A 174 -26.96 -17.30 -1.62
N ASP A 175 -27.30 -16.75 -0.46
CA ASP A 175 -27.56 -15.32 -0.28
C ASP A 175 -26.42 -14.64 0.50
N ALA A 176 -25.27 -14.53 -0.13
CA ALA A 176 -24.11 -13.80 0.41
C ALA A 176 -24.24 -12.27 0.31
N LYS A 177 -25.31 -11.74 -0.34
CA LYS A 177 -25.47 -10.29 -0.59
C LYS A 177 -25.58 -9.45 0.68
N PRO A 178 -26.41 -9.80 1.72
CA PRO A 178 -26.47 -9.01 2.94
C PRO A 178 -25.13 -8.93 3.65
N LEU A 179 -24.40 -10.05 3.66
CA LEU A 179 -23.06 -10.14 4.25
C LEU A 179 -22.06 -9.26 3.47
N ALA A 180 -22.07 -9.35 2.14
CA ALA A 180 -21.25 -8.53 1.27
C ALA A 180 -21.53 -7.03 1.43
N MET A 181 -22.80 -6.61 1.51
CA MET A 181 -23.19 -5.22 1.73
C MET A 181 -22.77 -4.69 3.10
N THR A 182 -22.88 -5.49 4.15
CA THR A 182 -22.44 -5.11 5.50
C THR A 182 -20.92 -4.88 5.51
N PHE A 183 -20.15 -5.82 4.97
CA PHE A 183 -18.70 -5.66 4.87
C PHE A 183 -18.29 -4.54 3.90
N PHE A 184 -19.01 -4.33 2.80
CA PHE A 184 -18.79 -3.19 1.91
C PHE A 184 -18.94 -1.85 2.66
N SER A 185 -19.98 -1.72 3.48
CA SER A 185 -20.20 -0.51 4.28
C SER A 185 -19.08 -0.31 5.32
N ILE A 186 -18.64 -1.35 6.01
CA ILE A 186 -17.51 -1.30 6.94
C ILE A 186 -16.22 -0.91 6.18
N TYR A 187 -15.96 -1.51 5.02
CA TYR A 187 -14.79 -1.18 4.20
C TYR A 187 -14.83 0.25 3.65
N PHE A 188 -16.01 0.77 3.34
CA PHE A 188 -16.17 2.17 2.93
C PHE A 188 -15.77 3.14 4.06
N LEU A 189 -16.21 2.88 5.29
CA LEU A 189 -15.82 3.65 6.48
C LEU A 189 -14.31 3.54 6.74
N LEU A 190 -13.74 2.35 6.63
CA LEU A 190 -12.32 2.11 6.82
C LEU A 190 -11.45 2.73 5.72
N ALA A 191 -11.88 2.68 4.47
CA ALA A 191 -11.19 3.33 3.36
C ALA A 191 -11.19 4.86 3.52
N SER A 192 -12.28 5.40 4.08
CA SER A 192 -12.37 6.82 4.45
C SER A 192 -11.46 7.15 5.64
N GLN A 193 -11.40 6.29 6.65
CA GLN A 193 -10.47 6.41 7.77
C GLN A 193 -9.02 6.38 7.30
N ASP A 194 -8.67 5.48 6.37
CA ASP A 194 -7.33 5.33 5.82
C ASP A 194 -6.83 6.63 5.16
N VAL A 195 -7.67 7.30 4.37
CA VAL A 195 -7.36 8.63 3.80
C VAL A 195 -7.04 9.65 4.90
N ALA A 196 -7.83 9.68 5.97
CA ALA A 196 -7.63 10.62 7.07
C ALA A 196 -6.35 10.30 7.88
N VAL A 197 -6.07 9.01 8.16
CA VAL A 197 -4.87 8.56 8.88
C VAL A 197 -3.61 8.81 8.05
N ASP A 198 -3.61 8.46 6.76
CA ASP A 198 -2.47 8.71 5.86
C ASP A 198 -2.13 10.20 5.80
N GLY A 199 -3.14 11.07 5.70
CA GLY A 199 -2.95 12.51 5.75
C GLY A 199 -2.44 13.00 7.10
N TRP A 200 -2.92 12.43 8.22
CA TRP A 200 -2.47 12.81 9.56
C TRP A 200 -1.04 12.34 9.85
N ALA A 201 -0.65 11.17 9.37
CA ALA A 201 0.69 10.65 9.52
C ALA A 201 1.79 11.58 8.97
N ILE A 202 1.49 12.30 7.88
CA ILE A 202 2.40 13.27 7.26
C ILE A 202 2.61 14.51 8.16
N THR A 203 1.56 14.97 8.86
CA THR A 203 1.59 16.18 9.67
C THR A 203 1.92 15.92 11.14
N MET A 204 1.63 14.71 11.64
CA MET A 204 1.81 14.31 13.04
C MET A 204 3.28 14.02 13.38
N LEU A 205 4.05 13.47 12.43
CA LEU A 205 5.45 13.10 12.63
C LEU A 205 6.38 14.28 12.26
N LYS A 206 7.50 14.38 12.97
CA LYS A 206 8.59 15.27 12.56
C LYS A 206 9.04 14.95 11.14
N ARG A 207 9.44 15.97 10.37
CA ARG A 207 9.81 15.83 8.95
C ARG A 207 10.87 14.76 8.69
N GLU A 208 11.81 14.60 9.63
CA GLU A 208 12.86 13.57 9.60
C GLU A 208 12.28 12.16 9.74
N ASN A 209 11.19 12.01 10.50
CA ASN A 209 10.54 10.74 10.84
C ASN A 209 9.30 10.41 9.98
N VAL A 210 8.86 11.29 9.09
CA VAL A 210 7.67 11.07 8.22
C VAL A 210 7.76 9.76 7.45
N GLY A 211 8.97 9.33 7.07
CA GLY A 211 9.18 8.03 6.43
C GLY A 211 8.78 6.82 7.28
N LEU A 212 8.65 6.96 8.61
CA LEU A 212 8.17 5.89 9.49
C LEU A 212 6.66 5.68 9.40
N ALA A 213 5.89 6.64 8.85
CA ALA A 213 4.45 6.46 8.61
C ALA A 213 4.16 5.19 7.82
N SER A 214 4.98 4.92 6.79
CA SER A 214 4.89 3.69 5.97
C SER A 214 5.17 2.40 6.76
N THR A 215 6.10 2.48 7.72
CA THR A 215 6.40 1.36 8.62
C THR A 215 5.23 1.11 9.56
N CYS A 216 4.66 2.17 10.16
CA CYS A 216 3.48 2.07 11.02
C CYS A 216 2.29 1.50 10.26
N ASN A 217 2.06 1.92 9.00
CA ASN A 217 1.02 1.38 8.14
C ASN A 217 1.22 -0.12 7.92
N ALA A 218 2.39 -0.53 7.42
CA ALA A 218 2.67 -1.93 7.10
C ALA A 218 2.62 -2.84 8.35
N VAL A 219 3.24 -2.43 9.47
CA VAL A 219 3.22 -3.20 10.73
C VAL A 219 1.81 -3.27 11.30
N GLY A 220 1.13 -2.13 11.40
CA GLY A 220 -0.20 -2.04 12.01
C GLY A 220 -1.22 -2.87 11.25
N GLN A 221 -1.37 -2.65 9.94
CA GLN A 221 -2.34 -3.40 9.13
C GLN A 221 -2.05 -4.90 9.12
N THR A 222 -0.78 -5.29 8.98
CA THR A 222 -0.40 -6.71 9.01
C THR A 222 -0.70 -7.34 10.37
N PHE A 223 -0.35 -6.67 11.47
CA PHE A 223 -0.65 -7.15 12.81
C PHE A 223 -2.15 -7.28 13.04
N GLY A 224 -2.95 -6.26 12.68
CA GLY A 224 -4.40 -6.28 12.79
C GLY A 224 -5.04 -7.42 11.99
N PHE A 225 -4.57 -7.63 10.76
CA PHE A 225 -5.01 -8.73 9.91
C PHE A 225 -4.75 -10.09 10.57
N PHE A 226 -3.52 -10.37 10.99
CA PHE A 226 -3.19 -11.65 11.60
C PHE A 226 -3.81 -11.83 12.99
N ALA A 227 -3.93 -10.78 13.78
CA ALA A 227 -4.60 -10.84 15.08
C ALA A 227 -6.08 -11.20 14.92
N SER A 228 -6.76 -10.71 13.88
CA SER A 228 -8.17 -10.97 13.65
C SER A 228 -8.43 -12.24 12.82
N PHE A 229 -7.55 -12.64 11.93
CA PHE A 229 -7.69 -13.88 11.16
C PHE A 229 -7.11 -15.09 11.90
N THR A 230 -5.78 -15.16 12.00
CA THR A 230 -5.09 -16.30 12.62
C THR A 230 -5.33 -16.36 14.12
N GLY A 231 -5.32 -15.20 14.80
CA GLY A 231 -5.59 -15.11 16.24
C GLY A 231 -6.98 -15.63 16.59
N PHE A 232 -8.01 -15.25 15.83
CA PHE A 232 -9.34 -15.79 16.01
C PHE A 232 -9.41 -17.30 15.82
N LEU A 233 -8.86 -17.83 14.71
CA LEU A 233 -8.89 -19.27 14.42
C LEU A 233 -8.24 -20.10 15.53
N VAL A 234 -7.11 -19.64 16.07
CA VAL A 234 -6.40 -20.32 17.17
C VAL A 234 -7.20 -20.27 18.47
N LEU A 235 -7.77 -19.11 18.83
CA LEU A 235 -8.56 -18.96 20.06
C LEU A 235 -9.86 -19.74 19.98
N ASN A 236 -10.53 -19.71 18.83
CA ASN A 236 -11.77 -20.46 18.60
C ASN A 236 -11.53 -21.98 18.62
N ALA A 237 -10.49 -22.47 17.94
CA ALA A 237 -10.15 -23.90 17.94
C ALA A 237 -9.83 -24.45 19.34
N ARG A 238 -9.36 -23.60 20.26
CA ARG A 238 -9.12 -23.96 21.67
C ARG A 238 -10.32 -23.74 22.58
N GLY A 239 -11.44 -23.26 22.04
CA GLY A 239 -12.65 -22.98 22.82
C GLY A 239 -12.58 -21.74 23.72
N TYR A 240 -11.55 -20.89 23.57
CA TYR A 240 -11.38 -19.69 24.40
C TYR A 240 -12.25 -18.51 23.97
N CYS A 241 -12.66 -18.46 22.70
CA CYS A 241 -13.41 -17.32 22.18
C CYS A 241 -14.37 -17.73 21.05
N GLU A 242 -15.62 -17.32 21.18
CA GLU A 242 -16.62 -17.40 20.12
C GLU A 242 -16.52 -16.19 19.19
N LEU A 243 -17.02 -16.33 17.95
CA LEU A 243 -16.98 -15.27 16.94
C LEU A 243 -17.67 -13.99 17.43
N LYS A 244 -18.81 -14.12 18.10
CA LYS A 244 -19.55 -13.00 18.70
C LYS A 244 -18.70 -12.20 19.69
N GLY A 245 -18.09 -12.87 20.67
CA GLY A 245 -17.26 -12.24 21.70
C GLY A 245 -16.02 -11.57 21.09
N PHE A 246 -15.43 -12.21 20.08
CA PHE A 246 -14.27 -11.69 19.38
C PHE A 246 -14.56 -10.39 18.61
N VAL A 247 -15.66 -10.35 17.85
CA VAL A 247 -16.09 -9.15 17.12
C VAL A 247 -16.47 -8.03 18.09
N MET A 248 -17.12 -8.36 19.20
CA MET A 248 -17.48 -7.40 20.25
C MET A 248 -16.25 -6.79 20.93
N PHE A 249 -15.20 -7.57 21.17
CA PHE A 249 -13.91 -7.06 21.67
C PHE A 249 -13.33 -5.99 20.72
N TRP A 250 -13.27 -6.27 19.43
CA TRP A 250 -12.76 -5.30 18.46
C TRP A 250 -13.64 -4.07 18.32
N SER A 251 -14.96 -4.22 18.42
CA SER A 251 -15.90 -3.08 18.50
C SER A 251 -15.52 -2.16 19.66
N ALA A 252 -15.28 -2.70 20.87
CA ALA A 252 -14.86 -1.92 22.03
C ALA A 252 -13.51 -1.22 21.79
N MET A 253 -12.56 -1.87 21.10
CA MET A 253 -11.27 -1.28 20.74
C MET A 253 -11.42 -0.09 19.78
N PHE A 254 -12.39 -0.10 18.86
CA PHE A 254 -12.71 1.06 18.01
C PHE A 254 -13.23 2.25 18.82
N PHE A 255 -14.13 2.01 19.80
CA PHE A 255 -14.61 3.07 20.69
C PHE A 255 -13.47 3.65 21.55
N LEU A 256 -12.61 2.80 22.09
CA LEU A 256 -11.46 3.23 22.89
C LEU A 256 -10.46 4.04 22.04
N SER A 257 -10.24 3.63 20.80
CA SER A 257 -9.39 4.35 19.86
C SER A 257 -9.97 5.72 19.49
N SER A 258 -11.30 5.81 19.30
CA SER A 258 -11.98 7.09 19.08
C SER A 258 -11.74 8.06 20.25
N LEU A 259 -11.77 7.56 21.49
CA LEU A 259 -11.44 8.34 22.68
C LEU A 259 -9.96 8.79 22.66
N ALA A 260 -9.03 7.92 22.28
CA ALA A 260 -7.61 8.28 22.16
C ALA A 260 -7.39 9.39 21.11
N VAL A 261 -8.06 9.32 19.96
CA VAL A 261 -8.05 10.37 18.93
C VAL A 261 -8.67 11.67 19.45
N PHE A 262 -9.76 11.59 20.22
CA PHE A 262 -10.40 12.76 20.83
C PHE A 262 -9.48 13.48 21.81
N LEU A 263 -8.73 12.76 22.64
CA LEU A 263 -7.78 13.32 23.62
C LEU A 263 -6.53 13.92 22.98
N LYS A 264 -6.13 13.40 21.80
CA LYS A 264 -4.96 13.92 21.08
C LYS A 264 -5.31 15.20 20.34
N ARG A 265 -4.69 16.33 20.70
CA ARG A 265 -4.83 17.58 19.95
C ARG A 265 -4.12 17.51 18.60
N GLU A 266 -4.78 18.02 17.57
CA GLU A 266 -4.20 18.18 16.25
C GLU A 266 -3.55 19.57 16.15
N ASP A 267 -2.30 19.62 15.71
CA ASP A 267 -1.59 20.88 15.54
C ASP A 267 -2.02 21.54 14.21
N MET A 268 -2.84 22.59 14.34
CA MET A 268 -3.40 23.33 13.21
C MET A 268 -2.50 24.48 12.70
N GLY A 269 -1.29 24.64 13.28
CA GLY A 269 -0.44 25.82 13.08
C GLY A 269 0.09 26.07 11.67
N ARG A 270 -0.21 25.22 10.70
CA ARG A 270 0.21 25.38 9.29
C ARG A 270 -0.94 25.49 8.28
N MET A 271 -2.21 25.45 8.73
CA MET A 271 -3.37 25.51 7.84
C MET A 271 -4.07 26.85 7.97
N GLU A 272 -3.66 27.83 7.16
CA GLU A 272 -4.21 29.19 7.21
C GLU A 272 -5.57 29.32 6.52
N GLU A 273 -5.92 28.50 5.53
CA GLU A 273 -7.17 28.62 4.76
C GLU A 273 -7.85 27.27 4.51
N ILE A 274 -9.20 27.25 4.63
CA ILE A 274 -10.00 26.10 4.19
C ILE A 274 -10.07 26.13 2.66
N VAL A 275 -9.49 25.15 2.03
CA VAL A 275 -9.60 24.95 0.58
C VAL A 275 -10.95 24.27 0.29
N GLY A 276 -11.75 24.87 -0.59
CA GLY A 276 -13.05 24.30 -0.95
C GLY A 276 -12.93 22.95 -1.67
N VAL A 277 -13.96 22.12 -1.58
CA VAL A 277 -13.99 20.77 -2.17
C VAL A 277 -13.60 20.77 -3.65
N LYS A 278 -14.21 21.65 -4.45
CA LYS A 278 -13.92 21.79 -5.90
C LYS A 278 -12.45 22.08 -6.17
N GLU A 279 -11.85 22.96 -5.35
CA GLU A 279 -10.43 23.31 -5.52
C GLU A 279 -9.51 22.18 -5.07
N THR A 280 -9.86 21.40 -4.04
CA THR A 280 -9.10 20.21 -3.63
C THR A 280 -9.10 19.15 -4.73
N TYR A 281 -10.23 18.89 -5.40
CA TYR A 281 -10.28 18.03 -6.59
C TYR A 281 -9.39 18.55 -7.72
N ARG A 282 -9.47 19.87 -7.99
CA ARG A 282 -8.64 20.53 -9.00
C ARG A 282 -7.15 20.43 -8.66
N GLN A 283 -6.78 20.60 -7.39
CA GLN A 283 -5.41 20.43 -6.92
C GLN A 283 -4.94 18.98 -7.08
N GLY A 284 -5.77 17.99 -6.76
CA GLY A 284 -5.48 16.58 -7.01
C GLY A 284 -5.17 16.29 -8.49
N ILE A 285 -5.96 16.85 -9.40
CA ILE A 285 -5.73 16.74 -10.85
C ILE A 285 -4.45 17.48 -11.28
N LYS A 286 -4.21 18.69 -10.74
CA LYS A 286 -2.98 19.44 -11.02
C LYS A 286 -1.72 18.69 -10.55
N VAL A 287 -1.79 17.98 -9.42
CA VAL A 287 -0.70 17.13 -8.93
C VAL A 287 -0.33 16.06 -9.96
N MET A 288 -1.31 15.43 -10.62
CA MET A 288 -1.04 14.46 -11.70
C MET A 288 -0.31 15.08 -12.90
N SER A 289 -0.44 16.39 -13.10
CA SER A 289 0.23 17.10 -14.18
C SER A 289 1.69 17.46 -13.86
N LEU A 290 2.13 17.31 -12.61
CA LEU A 290 3.52 17.57 -12.21
C LEU A 290 4.46 16.55 -12.87
N ARG A 291 5.53 17.04 -13.52
CA ARG A 291 6.50 16.20 -14.24
C ARG A 291 7.12 15.10 -13.36
N ASN A 292 7.37 15.40 -12.08
CA ASN A 292 7.92 14.41 -11.14
C ASN A 292 6.89 13.35 -10.79
N VAL A 293 5.60 13.72 -10.63
CA VAL A 293 4.51 12.77 -10.38
C VAL A 293 4.29 11.86 -11.58
N GLN A 294 4.30 12.39 -12.80
CA GLN A 294 4.20 11.60 -14.03
C GLN A 294 5.39 10.62 -14.18
N SER A 295 6.60 11.09 -13.86
CA SER A 295 7.80 10.24 -13.86
C SER A 295 7.72 9.13 -12.80
N LEU A 296 7.16 9.43 -11.63
CA LEU A 296 6.91 8.46 -10.57
C LEU A 296 5.80 7.48 -10.98
N ALA A 297 4.71 7.97 -11.58
CA ALA A 297 3.62 7.13 -12.08
C ALA A 297 4.12 6.07 -13.05
N LEU A 298 5.02 6.41 -13.98
CA LEU A 298 5.62 5.44 -14.88
C LEU A 298 6.43 4.36 -14.14
N ILE A 299 7.18 4.74 -13.09
CA ILE A 299 7.88 3.77 -12.23
C ILE A 299 6.86 2.83 -11.57
N LEU A 300 5.79 3.38 -10.96
CA LEU A 300 4.78 2.61 -10.24
C LEU A 300 4.01 1.64 -11.14
N LEU A 301 3.63 2.10 -12.33
CA LEU A 301 2.88 1.29 -13.30
C LEU A 301 3.71 0.14 -13.89
N THR A 302 5.03 0.29 -13.98
CA THR A 302 5.90 -0.69 -14.64
C THR A 302 6.66 -1.61 -13.68
N ARG A 303 6.75 -1.26 -12.39
CA ARG A 303 7.62 -1.97 -11.44
C ARG A 303 7.22 -3.42 -11.15
N HIS A 304 5.93 -3.78 -11.33
CA HIS A 304 5.44 -5.12 -11.02
C HIS A 304 5.63 -6.12 -12.18
N VAL A 305 5.90 -5.65 -13.40
CA VAL A 305 6.03 -6.49 -14.60
C VAL A 305 7.05 -7.62 -14.43
N ALA A 306 8.17 -7.34 -13.75
CA ALA A 306 9.22 -8.34 -13.53
C ALA A 306 8.84 -9.46 -12.54
N PHE A 307 7.88 -9.22 -11.66
CA PHE A 307 7.56 -10.12 -10.54
C PHE A 307 6.23 -10.84 -10.71
N SER A 308 5.31 -10.25 -11.48
CA SER A 308 3.94 -10.76 -11.65
C SER A 308 3.88 -12.21 -12.16
N PRO A 309 4.80 -12.74 -13.01
CA PRO A 309 4.75 -14.15 -13.38
C PRO A 309 4.90 -15.09 -12.18
N ALA A 310 5.85 -14.83 -11.30
CA ALA A 310 6.06 -15.67 -10.12
C ALA A 310 4.94 -15.48 -9.08
N GLU A 311 4.51 -14.23 -8.85
CA GLU A 311 3.51 -13.89 -7.84
C GLU A 311 2.11 -14.40 -8.20
N SER A 312 1.73 -14.34 -9.48
CA SER A 312 0.38 -14.72 -9.92
C SER A 312 0.26 -16.21 -10.29
N LEU A 313 1.31 -16.80 -10.84
CA LEU A 313 1.22 -18.16 -11.42
C LEU A 313 1.71 -19.26 -10.50
N THR A 314 2.71 -19.00 -9.61
CA THR A 314 3.36 -20.09 -8.85
C THR A 314 2.39 -20.81 -7.94
N GLN A 315 1.56 -20.08 -7.21
CA GLN A 315 0.58 -20.69 -6.31
C GLN A 315 -0.48 -21.48 -7.08
N LEU A 316 -0.95 -20.95 -8.21
CA LEU A 316 -1.89 -21.66 -9.09
C LEU A 316 -1.28 -22.93 -9.64
N LYS A 317 -0.01 -22.88 -10.06
CA LYS A 317 0.71 -24.03 -10.60
C LYS A 317 0.96 -25.12 -9.57
N LEU A 318 1.30 -24.75 -8.34
CA LEU A 318 1.41 -25.69 -7.23
C LEU A 318 0.08 -26.38 -6.91
N LEU A 319 -1.03 -25.63 -6.90
CA LEU A 319 -2.38 -26.19 -6.71
C LEU A 319 -2.78 -27.11 -7.87
N GLU A 320 -2.48 -26.74 -9.13
CA GLU A 320 -2.72 -27.58 -10.31
C GLU A 320 -1.97 -28.92 -10.21
N LYS A 321 -0.74 -28.89 -9.68
CA LYS A 321 0.08 -30.08 -9.46
C LYS A 321 -0.28 -30.87 -8.19
N GLY A 322 -1.39 -30.53 -7.53
CA GLY A 322 -1.93 -31.29 -6.40
C GLY A 322 -1.36 -30.93 -5.04
N VAL A 323 -0.62 -29.84 -4.89
CA VAL A 323 -0.22 -29.34 -3.55
C VAL A 323 -1.50 -28.93 -2.80
N PRO A 324 -1.74 -29.45 -1.58
CA PRO A 324 -2.94 -29.12 -0.82
C PRO A 324 -3.03 -27.63 -0.48
N LYS A 325 -4.23 -27.03 -0.63
CA LYS A 325 -4.49 -25.64 -0.22
C LYS A 325 -4.16 -25.38 1.24
N THR A 326 -4.47 -26.34 2.10
CA THR A 326 -4.19 -26.31 3.55
C THR A 326 -2.70 -26.24 3.86
N PHE A 327 -1.85 -26.92 3.07
CA PHE A 327 -0.39 -26.82 3.19
C PHE A 327 0.11 -25.40 2.88
N LEU A 328 -0.33 -24.82 1.76
CA LEU A 328 0.05 -23.44 1.41
C LEU A 328 -0.45 -22.42 2.43
N ALA A 329 -1.65 -22.63 2.97
CA ALA A 329 -2.21 -21.79 4.03
C ALA A 329 -1.39 -21.88 5.33
N SER A 330 -0.95 -23.09 5.72
CA SER A 330 -0.10 -23.28 6.90
C SER A 330 1.27 -22.61 6.74
N MET A 331 1.88 -22.67 5.54
CA MET A 331 3.13 -21.96 5.24
C MET A 331 2.96 -20.44 5.39
N ASN A 332 1.85 -19.87 4.91
CA ASN A 332 1.53 -18.45 5.11
C ASN A 332 1.42 -18.09 6.60
N ALA A 333 0.84 -18.94 7.43
CA ALA A 333 0.76 -18.71 8.87
C ALA A 333 2.15 -18.71 9.53
N VAL A 334 3.05 -19.61 9.10
CA VAL A 334 4.43 -19.69 9.61
C VAL A 334 5.23 -18.42 9.30
N ILE A 335 5.03 -17.79 8.14
CA ILE A 335 5.73 -16.55 7.77
C ILE A 335 5.09 -15.28 8.32
N ALA A 336 3.92 -15.36 8.95
CA ALA A 336 3.22 -14.19 9.49
C ALA A 336 4.08 -13.33 10.46
N PRO A 337 4.85 -13.90 11.42
CA PRO A 337 5.74 -13.11 12.27
C PRO A 337 6.80 -12.35 11.47
N LEU A 338 7.34 -12.97 10.41
CA LEU A 338 8.30 -12.30 9.51
C LEU A 338 7.65 -11.09 8.82
N ASN A 339 6.43 -11.23 8.33
CA ASN A 339 5.68 -10.14 7.67
C ASN A 339 5.42 -8.95 8.60
N ILE A 340 5.25 -9.20 9.90
CA ILE A 340 5.10 -8.14 10.91
C ILE A 340 6.46 -7.49 11.24
N MET A 341 7.53 -8.28 11.33
CA MET A 341 8.86 -7.77 11.72
C MET A 341 9.60 -7.07 10.57
N MET A 342 9.42 -7.52 9.34
CA MET A 342 10.16 -7.00 8.17
C MET A 342 9.96 -5.51 7.92
N PRO A 343 8.77 -4.92 8.02
CA PRO A 343 8.61 -3.47 7.92
C PRO A 343 9.43 -2.70 8.95
N MET A 344 9.50 -3.18 10.21
CA MET A 344 10.29 -2.57 11.29
C MET A 344 11.80 -2.66 11.00
N ILE A 345 12.26 -3.81 10.53
CA ILE A 345 13.67 -4.03 10.17
C ILE A 345 14.04 -3.14 8.97
N SER A 346 13.17 -3.09 7.96
CA SER A 346 13.39 -2.32 6.73
C SER A 346 13.37 -0.81 6.95
N ALA A 347 12.69 -0.33 7.99
CA ALA A 347 12.63 1.10 8.34
C ALA A 347 14.03 1.73 8.48
N LYS A 348 15.01 0.97 8.97
CA LYS A 348 16.41 1.42 9.08
C LYS A 348 17.03 1.87 7.75
N TRP A 349 16.53 1.34 6.63
CA TRP A 349 17.02 1.64 5.29
C TRP A 349 16.05 2.53 4.50
N THR A 350 14.75 2.38 4.73
CA THR A 350 13.68 3.00 3.94
C THR A 350 13.21 4.33 4.52
N ALA A 351 13.30 4.55 5.83
CA ALA A 351 12.94 5.84 6.44
C ALA A 351 13.97 6.95 6.17
N GLY A 352 15.19 6.61 5.71
CA GLY A 352 16.26 7.55 5.40
C GLY A 352 15.99 8.47 4.20
N ALA A 353 16.93 9.35 3.86
CA ALA A 353 16.77 10.41 2.85
C ALA A 353 16.42 9.91 1.43
N LYS A 354 16.80 8.69 1.05
CA LYS A 354 16.66 8.17 -0.32
C LYS A 354 15.99 6.79 -0.38
N PRO A 355 14.70 6.67 -0.01
CA PRO A 355 14.00 5.38 0.05
C PRO A 355 13.90 4.66 -1.31
N LEU A 356 13.69 5.38 -2.41
CA LEU A 356 13.65 4.78 -3.75
C LEU A 356 14.97 4.12 -4.17
N ARG A 357 16.10 4.54 -3.60
CA ARG A 357 17.40 3.89 -3.86
C ARG A 357 17.43 2.48 -3.28
N VAL A 358 16.81 2.27 -2.12
CA VAL A 358 16.68 0.95 -1.50
C VAL A 358 15.82 0.04 -2.38
N VAL A 359 14.71 0.57 -2.91
CA VAL A 359 13.85 -0.15 -3.87
C VAL A 359 14.65 -0.58 -5.10
N LEU A 360 15.42 0.33 -5.70
CA LEU A 360 16.23 0.05 -6.88
C LEU A 360 17.30 -1.03 -6.60
N ASN A 361 17.97 -0.96 -5.45
CA ASN A 361 19.02 -1.90 -5.07
C ASN A 361 18.48 -3.32 -4.80
N THR A 362 17.27 -3.44 -4.26
CA THR A 362 16.64 -4.74 -3.95
C THR A 362 15.90 -5.35 -5.13
N PHE A 363 15.75 -4.60 -6.24
CA PHE A 363 14.90 -4.99 -7.36
C PHE A 363 15.36 -6.27 -8.07
N VAL A 364 16.66 -6.37 -8.39
CA VAL A 364 17.23 -7.55 -9.05
C VAL A 364 17.19 -8.77 -8.13
N TYR A 365 17.45 -8.59 -6.82
CA TYR A 365 17.37 -9.68 -5.85
C TYR A 365 15.95 -10.26 -5.75
N ARG A 366 14.92 -9.41 -5.84
CA ARG A 366 13.53 -9.87 -5.91
C ARG A 366 13.27 -10.65 -7.20
N GLY A 367 13.80 -10.22 -8.34
CA GLY A 367 13.72 -10.98 -9.60
C GLY A 367 14.36 -12.37 -9.48
N ILE A 368 15.52 -12.48 -8.82
CA ILE A 368 16.17 -13.76 -8.55
C ILE A 368 15.31 -14.65 -7.63
N ALA A 369 14.71 -14.05 -6.57
CA ALA A 369 13.79 -14.78 -5.69
C ALA A 369 12.55 -15.26 -6.44
N CYS A 370 12.05 -14.49 -7.42
CA CYS A 370 10.97 -14.93 -8.31
C CYS A 370 11.39 -16.12 -9.17
N ALA A 371 12.59 -16.11 -9.76
CA ALA A 371 13.09 -17.24 -10.55
C ALA A 371 13.22 -18.52 -9.72
N PHE A 372 13.51 -18.39 -8.42
CA PHE A 372 13.58 -19.52 -7.50
C PHE A 372 12.22 -20.25 -7.33
N ALA A 373 11.10 -19.61 -7.61
CA ALA A 373 9.78 -20.25 -7.64
C ALA A 373 9.72 -21.43 -8.64
N SER A 374 10.46 -21.35 -9.75
CA SER A 374 10.59 -22.45 -10.72
C SER A 374 11.20 -23.70 -10.07
N VAL A 375 12.23 -23.52 -9.21
CA VAL A 375 12.87 -24.62 -8.48
C VAL A 375 11.89 -25.27 -7.51
N VAL A 376 11.04 -24.48 -6.84
CA VAL A 376 10.00 -24.98 -5.92
C VAL A 376 9.01 -25.89 -6.66
N VAL A 377 8.53 -25.47 -7.84
CA VAL A 377 7.61 -26.28 -8.65
C VAL A 377 8.25 -27.56 -9.17
N VAL A 378 9.52 -27.51 -9.63
CA VAL A 378 10.28 -28.69 -10.06
C VAL A 378 10.56 -29.65 -8.90
N ALA A 379 10.86 -29.13 -7.70
CA ALA A 379 11.05 -29.97 -6.53
C ALA A 379 9.79 -30.78 -6.19
N TRP A 380 8.61 -30.16 -6.29
CA TRP A 380 7.34 -30.87 -6.10
C TRP A 380 7.12 -32.00 -7.11
N THR A 381 7.42 -31.77 -8.38
CA THR A 381 7.29 -32.83 -9.40
C THR A 381 8.22 -34.02 -9.12
N LYS A 382 9.42 -33.77 -8.58
CA LYS A 382 10.34 -34.83 -8.17
C LYS A 382 9.83 -35.62 -6.94
N VAL A 383 9.21 -34.94 -5.97
CA VAL A 383 8.57 -35.58 -4.82
C VAL A 383 7.44 -36.51 -5.28
N LEU A 384 6.62 -36.08 -6.24
CA LEU A 384 5.57 -36.90 -6.83
C LEU A 384 6.14 -38.12 -7.59
N ALA A 385 7.20 -37.93 -8.38
CA ALA A 385 7.82 -38.99 -9.18
C ALA A 385 8.50 -40.08 -8.31
N SER A 386 9.07 -39.70 -7.16
CA SER A 386 9.68 -40.66 -6.22
C SER A 386 8.68 -41.63 -5.62
N ASP A 387 7.40 -41.32 -5.66
CA ASP A 387 6.31 -42.08 -5.06
C ASP A 387 5.52 -42.95 -6.07
N GLY A 388 5.95 -43.03 -7.32
CA GLY A 388 5.25 -43.77 -8.38
C GLY A 388 3.86 -43.23 -8.74
N ALA A 389 3.45 -42.08 -8.20
CA ALA A 389 2.21 -41.42 -8.50
C ALA A 389 2.35 -40.67 -9.84
N GLN A 390 1.94 -41.27 -10.96
CA GLN A 390 1.73 -40.54 -12.22
C GLN A 390 0.56 -39.59 -12.03
N GLY A 391 0.90 -38.37 -11.69
CA GLY A 391 0.27 -37.08 -11.78
C GLY A 391 -1.23 -36.96 -11.92
N THR A 392 -2.04 -37.04 -10.88
CA THR A 392 -3.33 -36.32 -10.77
C THR A 392 -4.13 -36.68 -9.51
N ALA A 393 -3.68 -37.63 -8.68
CA ALA A 393 -4.37 -37.89 -7.40
C ALA A 393 -4.15 -36.74 -6.41
N PRO A 394 -5.17 -36.28 -5.68
CA PRO A 394 -4.99 -35.28 -4.63
C PRO A 394 -4.06 -35.85 -3.56
N VAL A 395 -2.91 -35.20 -3.39
CA VAL A 395 -1.93 -35.59 -2.37
C VAL A 395 -2.43 -35.13 -1.01
N ASN A 396 -2.42 -36.03 -0.02
CA ASN A 396 -2.82 -35.69 1.35
C ASN A 396 -1.87 -34.65 1.96
N TYR A 397 -2.42 -33.77 2.82
CA TYR A 397 -1.67 -32.76 3.57
C TYR A 397 -0.46 -33.36 4.32
N GLU A 398 -0.64 -34.51 4.95
CA GLU A 398 0.42 -35.25 5.66
C GLU A 398 1.63 -35.51 4.79
N LYS A 399 1.42 -35.89 3.54
CA LYS A 399 2.49 -36.18 2.60
C LYS A 399 3.28 -34.96 2.16
N ALA A 400 2.62 -33.84 1.94
CA ALA A 400 3.29 -32.57 1.61
C ALA A 400 4.07 -32.02 2.81
N SER A 401 3.51 -32.16 4.02
CA SER A 401 4.13 -31.66 5.26
C SER A 401 5.25 -32.58 5.79
N SER A 402 5.19 -33.88 5.53
CA SER A 402 6.23 -34.85 5.95
C SER A 402 7.51 -34.71 5.14
N ASN A 403 7.46 -34.19 3.92
CA ASN A 403 8.67 -33.94 3.14
C ASN A 403 9.37 -32.64 3.60
N VAL A 404 10.30 -32.81 4.56
CA VAL A 404 11.03 -31.68 5.19
C VAL A 404 11.80 -30.85 4.16
N PHE A 405 12.36 -31.47 3.12
CA PHE A 405 13.10 -30.76 2.08
C PHE A 405 12.18 -29.83 1.27
N PHE A 406 11.05 -30.36 0.81
CA PHE A 406 10.09 -29.55 0.05
C PHE A 406 9.49 -28.43 0.91
N SER A 407 9.06 -28.75 2.13
CA SER A 407 8.51 -27.76 3.07
C SER A 407 9.52 -26.65 3.40
N GLY A 408 10.79 -27.01 3.63
CA GLY A 408 11.88 -26.07 3.85
C GLY A 408 12.15 -25.18 2.63
N LEU A 409 12.08 -25.73 1.41
CA LEU A 409 12.29 -25.00 0.17
C LEU A 409 11.16 -23.99 -0.09
N VAL A 410 9.91 -24.41 0.10
CA VAL A 410 8.73 -23.51 0.00
C VAL A 410 8.83 -22.38 1.01
N LEU A 411 9.14 -22.72 2.27
CA LEU A 411 9.27 -21.73 3.34
C LEU A 411 10.39 -20.72 3.05
N ALA A 412 11.56 -21.19 2.64
CA ALA A 412 12.69 -20.33 2.29
C ALA A 412 12.34 -19.37 1.14
N TRP A 413 11.72 -19.89 0.07
CA TRP A 413 11.26 -19.07 -1.05
C TRP A 413 10.24 -18.00 -0.60
N MET A 414 9.24 -18.40 0.17
CA MET A 414 8.21 -17.48 0.67
C MET A 414 8.80 -16.42 1.60
N CYS A 415 9.72 -16.78 2.49
CA CYS A 415 10.40 -15.85 3.39
C CYS A 415 11.20 -14.79 2.62
N VAL A 416 12.03 -15.20 1.66
CA VAL A 416 12.87 -14.29 0.87
C VAL A 416 12.01 -13.39 -0.01
N SER A 417 11.02 -13.95 -0.71
CA SER A 417 10.12 -13.20 -1.60
C SER A 417 9.30 -12.17 -0.81
N SER A 418 8.74 -12.56 0.33
CA SER A 418 7.97 -11.68 1.21
C SER A 418 8.84 -10.59 1.81
N ALA A 419 10.05 -10.90 2.29
CA ALA A 419 10.97 -9.92 2.84
C ALA A 419 11.35 -8.84 1.81
N LEU A 420 11.73 -9.24 0.59
CA LEU A 420 12.10 -8.31 -0.48
C LEU A 420 10.90 -7.48 -0.97
N SER A 421 9.72 -8.10 -1.07
CA SER A 421 8.47 -7.39 -1.39
C SER A 421 8.15 -6.33 -0.36
N THR A 422 8.24 -6.66 0.93
CA THR A 422 8.00 -5.74 2.05
C THR A 422 8.98 -4.58 2.07
N VAL A 423 10.28 -4.82 1.87
CA VAL A 423 11.29 -3.75 1.78
C VAL A 423 10.96 -2.76 0.66
N GLN A 424 10.54 -3.27 -0.51
CA GLN A 424 10.15 -2.42 -1.63
C GLN A 424 8.85 -1.66 -1.34
N PHE A 425 7.85 -2.30 -0.75
CA PHE A 425 6.59 -1.67 -0.37
C PHE A 425 6.83 -0.52 0.61
N VAL A 426 7.52 -0.78 1.73
CA VAL A 426 7.83 0.24 2.75
C VAL A 426 8.69 1.37 2.17
N GLY A 427 9.64 1.05 1.28
CA GLY A 427 10.47 2.05 0.62
C GLY A 427 9.68 3.00 -0.29
N VAL A 428 8.74 2.47 -1.08
CA VAL A 428 7.86 3.26 -1.95
C VAL A 428 6.91 4.12 -1.11
N MET A 429 6.27 3.54 -0.11
CA MET A 429 5.35 4.24 0.79
C MET A 429 6.06 5.34 1.60
N SER A 430 7.29 5.07 2.07
CA SER A 430 8.13 6.09 2.73
C SER A 430 8.44 7.26 1.80
N PHE A 431 8.66 7.01 0.52
CA PHE A 431 8.83 8.06 -0.47
C PHE A 431 7.56 8.87 -0.66
N PHE A 432 6.40 8.22 -0.76
CA PHE A 432 5.11 8.90 -0.87
C PHE A 432 4.87 9.88 0.29
N SER A 433 5.07 9.41 1.53
CA SER A 433 4.91 10.25 2.73
C SER A 433 5.82 11.48 2.73
N LYS A 434 7.02 11.38 2.14
CA LYS A 434 7.99 12.49 2.09
C LYS A 434 7.68 13.54 1.04
N VAL A 435 7.13 13.14 -0.12
CA VAL A 435 6.88 14.05 -1.24
C VAL A 435 5.48 14.66 -1.20
N SER A 436 4.55 14.05 -0.48
CA SER A 436 3.17 14.51 -0.40
C SER A 436 3.04 15.90 0.20
N ASP A 437 2.11 16.70 -0.34
CA ASP A 437 1.77 18.02 0.16
C ASP A 437 0.91 17.88 1.42
N GLU A 438 1.31 18.54 2.49
CA GLU A 438 0.65 18.48 3.80
C GLU A 438 -0.80 18.98 3.75
N SER A 439 -1.10 19.94 2.87
CA SER A 439 -2.44 20.55 2.74
C SER A 439 -3.49 19.61 2.15
N ILE A 440 -3.09 18.71 1.26
CA ILE A 440 -3.93 17.70 0.60
C ILE A 440 -3.36 16.29 0.78
N GLY A 441 -2.76 16.05 1.96
CA GLY A 441 -1.96 14.85 2.23
C GLY A 441 -2.71 13.54 2.01
N GLY A 442 -3.96 13.45 2.45
CA GLY A 442 -4.81 12.28 2.24
C GLY A 442 -5.07 12.00 0.76
N THR A 443 -5.45 13.03 0.00
CA THR A 443 -5.66 12.96 -1.46
C THR A 443 -4.38 12.57 -2.19
N TYR A 444 -3.25 13.19 -1.83
CA TYR A 444 -1.96 12.93 -2.48
C TYR A 444 -1.48 11.50 -2.25
N MET A 445 -1.50 11.04 -0.99
CA MET A 445 -1.14 9.66 -0.62
C MET A 445 -2.06 8.65 -1.32
N THR A 446 -3.38 8.90 -1.32
CA THR A 446 -4.35 8.04 -1.99
C THR A 446 -4.10 7.97 -3.50
N LEU A 447 -3.76 9.09 -4.16
CA LEU A 447 -3.42 9.13 -5.57
C LEU A 447 -2.21 8.22 -5.88
N LEU A 448 -1.12 8.38 -5.15
CA LEU A 448 0.10 7.60 -5.36
C LEU A 448 -0.12 6.11 -5.04
N ASN A 449 -0.89 5.79 -4.00
CA ASN A 449 -1.28 4.42 -3.66
C ASN A 449 -2.14 3.79 -4.76
N THR A 450 -3.10 4.53 -5.31
CA THR A 450 -3.94 4.06 -6.41
C THR A 450 -3.11 3.75 -7.65
N LEU A 451 -2.16 4.62 -8.02
CA LEU A 451 -1.23 4.37 -9.13
C LEU A 451 -0.35 3.14 -8.89
N SER A 452 0.12 2.94 -7.66
CA SER A 452 0.92 1.76 -7.29
C SER A 452 0.11 0.46 -7.40
N ASN A 453 -1.12 0.46 -6.89
CA ASN A 453 -2.03 -0.69 -6.95
C ASN A 453 -2.46 -1.00 -8.39
N LEU A 454 -2.75 0.04 -9.18
CA LEU A 454 -3.09 -0.10 -10.59
C LEU A 454 -1.95 -0.78 -11.37
N GLY A 455 -0.69 -0.37 -11.12
CA GLY A 455 0.47 -1.00 -11.75
C GLY A 455 0.62 -2.48 -11.39
N SER A 456 0.33 -2.87 -10.15
CA SER A 456 0.32 -4.27 -9.74
C SER A 456 -0.79 -5.05 -10.45
N LYS A 457 -2.01 -4.51 -10.47
CA LYS A 457 -3.17 -5.18 -11.07
C LYS A 457 -3.08 -5.31 -12.59
N ILE A 458 -2.59 -4.29 -13.28
CA ILE A 458 -2.32 -4.36 -14.73
C ILE A 458 -1.30 -5.46 -15.03
N ALA A 459 -0.20 -5.51 -14.30
CA ALA A 459 0.85 -6.50 -14.51
C ALA A 459 0.35 -7.93 -14.24
N GLU A 460 -0.39 -8.13 -13.14
CA GLU A 460 -1.01 -9.41 -12.77
C GLU A 460 -1.98 -9.89 -13.87
N THR A 461 -2.92 -9.03 -14.26
CA THR A 461 -3.94 -9.34 -15.27
C THR A 461 -3.31 -9.64 -16.62
N PHE A 462 -2.34 -8.82 -17.05
CA PHE A 462 -1.63 -9.03 -18.31
C PHE A 462 -0.92 -10.38 -18.35
N VAL A 463 -0.23 -10.76 -17.28
CA VAL A 463 0.49 -12.04 -17.21
C VAL A 463 -0.49 -13.22 -17.27
N LEU A 464 -1.60 -13.16 -16.53
CA LEU A 464 -2.60 -14.22 -16.54
C LEU A 464 -3.20 -14.44 -17.95
N PHE A 465 -3.61 -13.35 -18.62
CA PHE A 465 -4.13 -13.42 -19.98
C PHE A 465 -3.07 -13.88 -20.99
N PHE A 466 -1.84 -13.36 -20.88
CA PHE A 466 -0.77 -13.66 -21.80
C PHE A 466 -0.33 -15.13 -21.69
N VAL A 467 -0.24 -15.66 -20.48
CA VAL A 467 0.09 -17.07 -20.27
C VAL A 467 -1.03 -17.98 -20.75
N ASP A 468 -2.30 -17.62 -20.54
CA ASP A 468 -3.45 -18.38 -21.04
C ASP A 468 -3.50 -18.40 -22.60
N PHE A 469 -3.08 -17.29 -23.22
CA PHE A 469 -3.03 -17.17 -24.69
C PHE A 469 -1.87 -17.96 -25.31
N VAL A 470 -0.68 -17.97 -24.67
CA VAL A 470 0.51 -18.61 -25.23
C VAL A 470 0.60 -20.10 -24.86
N SER A 471 0.02 -20.52 -23.72
CA SER A 471 0.13 -21.87 -23.23
C SER A 471 -0.88 -22.81 -23.89
N GLU A 472 -0.39 -23.90 -24.46
CA GLU A 472 -1.24 -24.99 -24.91
C GLU A 472 -1.86 -25.71 -23.72
N LYS A 473 -3.16 -25.96 -23.80
CA LYS A 473 -3.88 -26.75 -22.80
C LYS A 473 -4.03 -28.17 -23.34
N ARG A 474 -3.52 -29.16 -22.61
CA ARG A 474 -3.59 -30.59 -22.98
C ARG A 474 -4.54 -31.33 -22.05
N CYS A 475 -5.31 -32.24 -22.62
CA CYS A 475 -6.16 -33.15 -21.86
C CYS A 475 -5.32 -34.29 -21.28
N VAL A 476 -5.36 -34.49 -19.97
CA VAL A 476 -4.63 -35.56 -19.28
C VAL A 476 -5.62 -36.41 -18.46
N GLY A 477 -5.51 -37.72 -18.56
CA GLY A 477 -6.30 -38.67 -17.78
C GLY A 477 -7.66 -39.03 -18.38
N ALA A 478 -7.92 -38.68 -19.65
CA ALA A 478 -9.11 -39.20 -20.37
C ALA A 478 -9.00 -40.70 -20.61
N SER A 479 -10.11 -41.43 -20.47
CA SER A 479 -10.15 -42.87 -20.69
C SER A 479 -9.73 -43.23 -22.13
N SER A 480 -8.97 -44.29 -22.27
CA SER A 480 -8.27 -44.75 -23.49
C SER A 480 -9.18 -45.02 -24.73
N SER A 481 -10.49 -44.96 -24.62
CA SER A 481 -11.42 -45.10 -25.71
C SER A 481 -11.63 -43.83 -26.58
N SER A 482 -11.07 -42.69 -26.17
CA SER A 482 -11.18 -41.40 -26.87
C SER A 482 -9.80 -40.85 -27.21
N SER A 483 -8.99 -41.60 -27.97
CA SER A 483 -7.61 -41.26 -28.35
C SER A 483 -7.42 -39.98 -29.20
N SER A 484 -8.50 -39.22 -29.49
CA SER A 484 -8.45 -37.99 -30.28
C SER A 484 -8.48 -36.69 -29.50
N ILE A 485 -8.66 -36.72 -28.13
CA ILE A 485 -8.78 -35.50 -27.34
C ILE A 485 -7.43 -35.20 -26.69
N THR A 486 -6.54 -34.54 -27.42
CA THR A 486 -5.22 -34.11 -26.91
C THR A 486 -5.20 -32.65 -26.53
N ALA A 487 -6.10 -31.81 -27.08
CA ALA A 487 -6.14 -30.38 -26.84
C ALA A 487 -7.35 -29.95 -25.99
N CYS A 488 -7.23 -28.88 -25.27
CA CYS A 488 -8.27 -28.24 -24.46
C CYS A 488 -8.36 -26.71 -24.74
N SER A 489 -8.10 -26.31 -25.97
CA SER A 489 -7.99 -24.88 -26.33
C SER A 489 -9.37 -24.22 -26.46
N THR A 490 -10.35 -24.96 -26.95
CA THR A 490 -11.74 -24.48 -27.12
C THR A 490 -12.63 -24.94 -25.96
N LYS A 491 -13.77 -24.25 -25.76
CA LYS A 491 -14.76 -24.63 -24.75
C LYS A 491 -15.27 -26.05 -25.01
N GLN A 492 -15.48 -26.40 -26.28
CA GLN A 492 -16.00 -27.71 -26.73
C GLN A 492 -15.00 -28.83 -26.46
N GLU A 493 -13.69 -28.63 -26.70
CA GLU A 493 -12.63 -29.58 -26.37
C GLU A 493 -12.47 -29.75 -24.85
N ARG A 494 -12.65 -28.69 -24.08
CA ARG A 494 -12.64 -28.76 -22.63
C ARG A 494 -13.80 -29.58 -22.09
N ASP A 495 -15.00 -29.33 -22.56
CA ASP A 495 -16.18 -30.07 -22.15
C ASP A 495 -16.07 -31.54 -22.51
N MET A 496 -15.52 -31.87 -23.70
CA MET A 496 -15.23 -33.24 -24.12
C MET A 496 -14.15 -33.91 -23.25
N CYS A 497 -13.06 -33.20 -22.88
CA CYS A 497 -12.03 -33.71 -21.98
C CYS A 497 -12.61 -34.04 -20.59
N VAL A 498 -13.42 -33.15 -20.03
CA VAL A 498 -14.05 -33.35 -18.72
C VAL A 498 -15.07 -34.49 -18.76
N SER A 499 -15.89 -34.59 -19.82
CA SER A 499 -16.85 -35.71 -19.99
C SER A 499 -16.17 -37.06 -20.13
N ALA A 500 -14.95 -37.10 -20.69
CA ALA A 500 -14.12 -38.32 -20.79
C ALA A 500 -13.34 -38.63 -19.48
N GLY A 501 -13.61 -37.90 -18.36
CA GLY A 501 -12.95 -38.09 -17.09
C GLY A 501 -11.54 -37.46 -16.99
N GLY A 502 -11.10 -36.72 -18.02
CA GLY A 502 -9.82 -36.04 -18.07
C GLY A 502 -9.85 -34.66 -17.41
N LYS A 503 -8.67 -34.09 -17.24
CA LYS A 503 -8.47 -32.70 -16.80
C LYS A 503 -7.58 -31.96 -17.78
N CYS A 504 -7.93 -30.69 -18.04
CA CYS A 504 -7.12 -29.83 -18.89
C CYS A 504 -5.97 -29.22 -18.07
N HIS A 505 -4.73 -29.54 -18.45
CA HIS A 505 -3.52 -29.01 -17.84
C HIS A 505 -2.83 -28.01 -18.76
N LEU A 506 -2.31 -26.92 -18.17
CA LEU A 506 -1.44 -25.96 -18.85
C LEU A 506 -0.02 -26.52 -19.00
N ASP A 507 0.63 -26.29 -20.16
CA ASP A 507 2.02 -26.70 -20.35
C ASP A 507 2.95 -25.99 -19.34
N ASP A 508 3.82 -26.77 -18.72
CA ASP A 508 4.77 -26.30 -17.69
C ASP A 508 5.90 -25.44 -18.27
N GLY A 509 6.25 -25.65 -19.55
CA GLY A 509 7.40 -25.00 -20.17
C GLY A 509 7.29 -23.48 -20.20
N HIS A 510 6.13 -22.95 -20.52
CA HIS A 510 5.89 -21.51 -20.56
C HIS A 510 5.94 -20.88 -19.17
N TYR A 511 5.40 -21.55 -18.13
CA TYR A 511 5.52 -21.08 -16.74
C TYR A 511 6.99 -20.90 -16.35
N HIS A 512 7.81 -21.95 -16.54
CA HIS A 512 9.22 -21.91 -16.19
C HIS A 512 9.97 -20.81 -16.96
N THR A 513 9.69 -20.66 -18.25
CA THR A 513 10.30 -19.63 -19.09
C THR A 513 10.01 -18.22 -18.56
N PHE A 514 8.74 -17.88 -18.25
CA PHE A 514 8.36 -16.56 -17.75
C PHE A 514 8.96 -16.27 -16.36
N VAL A 515 8.96 -17.27 -15.48
CA VAL A 515 9.48 -17.11 -14.12
C VAL A 515 11.01 -16.99 -14.14
N LEU A 516 11.71 -17.77 -14.96
CA LEU A 516 13.17 -17.70 -15.10
C LEU A 516 13.65 -16.42 -15.79
N LEU A 517 12.83 -15.76 -16.61
CA LEU A 517 13.14 -14.46 -17.21
C LEU A 517 13.05 -13.30 -16.21
N SER A 518 12.40 -13.47 -15.06
CA SER A 518 12.20 -12.41 -14.06
C SER A 518 13.49 -11.63 -13.67
N PRO A 519 14.66 -12.28 -13.43
CA PRO A 519 15.89 -11.54 -13.13
C PRO A 519 16.37 -10.65 -14.29
N ALA A 520 16.27 -11.16 -15.52
CA ALA A 520 16.67 -10.40 -16.72
C ALA A 520 15.75 -9.18 -16.94
N VAL A 521 14.43 -9.37 -16.82
CA VAL A 521 13.46 -8.28 -16.89
C VAL A 521 13.67 -7.27 -15.75
N ALA A 522 13.97 -7.74 -14.54
CA ALA A 522 14.28 -6.89 -13.40
C ALA A 522 15.54 -6.07 -13.64
N LEU A 523 16.61 -6.67 -14.18
CA LEU A 523 17.84 -5.96 -14.51
C LEU A 523 17.63 -4.92 -15.61
N ALA A 524 16.92 -5.28 -16.67
CA ALA A 524 16.56 -4.37 -17.76
C ALA A 524 15.76 -3.16 -17.23
N TRP A 525 14.79 -3.42 -16.36
CA TRP A 525 14.00 -2.36 -15.72
C TRP A 525 14.88 -1.44 -14.85
N VAL A 526 15.80 -1.99 -14.06
CA VAL A 526 16.73 -1.20 -13.24
C VAL A 526 17.60 -0.31 -14.12
N VAL A 527 18.16 -0.83 -15.20
CA VAL A 527 18.99 -0.05 -16.14
C VAL A 527 18.16 1.10 -16.75
N TRP A 528 16.93 0.80 -17.19
CA TRP A 528 16.01 1.78 -17.79
C TRP A 528 15.58 2.87 -16.81
N GLN A 529 15.26 2.51 -15.56
CA GLN A 529 14.71 3.44 -14.58
C GLN A 529 15.76 4.12 -13.69
N ARG A 530 17.00 3.64 -13.67
CA ARG A 530 18.07 4.12 -12.77
C ARG A 530 18.22 5.64 -12.77
N LYS A 531 18.36 6.24 -13.97
CA LYS A 531 18.52 7.70 -14.11
C LYS A 531 17.28 8.46 -13.58
N ARG A 532 16.07 7.92 -13.83
CA ARG A 532 14.81 8.53 -13.38
C ARG A 532 14.67 8.46 -11.86
N VAL A 533 14.93 7.32 -11.24
CA VAL A 533 14.92 7.15 -9.78
C VAL A 533 15.95 8.06 -9.11
N GLN A 534 17.14 8.20 -9.67
CA GLN A 534 18.17 9.11 -9.15
C GLN A 534 17.73 10.57 -9.20
N ARG A 535 17.12 11.02 -10.32
CA ARG A 535 16.57 12.37 -10.48
C ARG A 535 15.48 12.62 -9.43
N LEU A 536 14.47 11.75 -9.34
CA LEU A 536 13.36 11.89 -8.39
C LEU A 536 13.83 11.90 -6.93
N SER A 537 14.87 11.12 -6.60
CA SER A 537 15.44 11.10 -5.24
C SER A 537 16.26 12.36 -4.90
N ALA A 538 16.63 13.16 -5.89
CA ALA A 538 17.40 14.40 -5.74
C ALA A 538 16.55 15.66 -5.92
N SER A 539 15.33 15.53 -6.46
CA SER A 539 14.41 16.66 -6.70
C SER A 539 13.99 17.33 -5.39
N PRO A 540 14.03 18.68 -5.33
CA PRO A 540 13.58 19.41 -4.17
C PRO A 540 12.07 19.24 -3.96
N LEU A 541 11.60 19.41 -2.72
CA LEU A 541 10.20 19.20 -2.36
C LEU A 541 9.24 20.17 -3.05
N GLU A 542 9.73 21.34 -3.44
CA GLU A 542 8.96 22.36 -4.16
C GLU A 542 8.45 21.84 -5.52
N GLU A 543 9.20 20.98 -6.19
CA GLU A 543 8.80 20.37 -7.47
C GLU A 543 7.71 19.29 -7.33
N TRP A 544 7.42 18.86 -6.11
CA TRP A 544 6.38 17.87 -5.78
C TRP A 544 5.09 18.51 -5.28
N ARG A 545 5.14 19.82 -4.93
CA ARG A 545 4.04 20.55 -4.32
C ARG A 545 3.51 21.61 -5.30
N LEU A 546 2.24 21.93 -5.19
CA LEU A 546 1.67 23.02 -5.94
C LEU A 546 2.20 24.35 -5.39
N SER A 547 2.80 25.19 -6.26
CA SER A 547 3.37 26.48 -5.83
C SER A 547 2.29 27.37 -5.21
N THR A 548 2.66 28.12 -4.18
CA THR A 548 1.78 29.10 -3.50
C THR A 548 1.28 30.21 -4.44
N SER A 549 2.01 30.52 -5.52
CA SER A 549 1.56 31.49 -6.55
C SER A 549 0.35 30.97 -7.33
N SER A 550 0.29 29.66 -7.60
CA SER A 550 -0.89 29.02 -8.23
C SER A 550 -2.12 28.96 -7.29
N ARG A 551 -1.96 29.25 -5.99
CA ARG A 551 -3.06 29.34 -5.02
C ARG A 551 -3.71 30.73 -5.01
N LYS A 552 -3.02 31.78 -5.44
CA LYS A 552 -3.51 33.19 -5.37
C LYS A 552 -4.20 33.68 -6.63
N ASP A 553 -4.17 32.94 -7.71
CA ASP A 553 -4.72 33.40 -9.00
C ASP A 553 -6.21 33.07 -9.20
N TYR A 554 -6.97 32.91 -8.10
CA TYR A 554 -8.44 32.77 -8.21
C TYR A 554 -9.16 33.36 -6.99
#